data_6170b3db4c8548a8bfd2470235e58284
#
_entry.id   6170b3db4c8548a8bfd2470235e58284
#
_cell.length_a   1.000
_cell.length_b   1.000
_cell.length_c   1.000
_cell.angle_alpha   90.00
_cell.angle_beta   90.00
_cell.angle_gamma   90.00
#
_symmetry.space_group_name_H-M   'P 1'
#
loop_
_entity.id
_entity.type
_entity.pdbx_description
1 polymer ?
#
loop_
_entity_poly.entity_id
_entity_poly.type
_entity_poly.pdbx_seq_one_letter_code
_entity_poly.pdbx_strand_id
1 'polypeptide(L)'
;MSEQFDPVNKPKQYNKNKCGIQTIEVTRYLGNDLGNAWKYMSRYMFKKKPKEDLEKAVWYLEDFIYNFLYQNDWTLISEFSFHVPTLVKEYMQKFIDFEERPEVQRMFKHILSIINNEGIIDKELFDYDLKNLLLYAQTLEGIEIVD
;
A
#
# COMPACT_ATOMS: atom_id res chain seq x y z
N MET A 1 30.44 -4.60 -3.25
CA MET A 1 30.41 -3.19 -3.65
C MET A 1 29.24 -2.52 -2.97
N SER A 2 29.53 -1.52 -2.15
CA SER A 2 28.47 -0.81 -1.46
C SER A 2 27.72 0.09 -2.44
N GLU A 3 26.40 0.01 -2.45
CA GLU A 3 25.62 0.95 -3.21
C GLU A 3 25.79 2.35 -2.63
N GLN A 4 26.06 3.31 -3.47
CA GLN A 4 26.09 4.69 -3.03
C GLN A 4 24.67 5.18 -2.80
N PHE A 5 24.45 5.75 -1.63
CA PHE A 5 23.18 6.37 -1.32
C PHE A 5 22.98 7.62 -2.18
N ASP A 6 21.88 7.64 -2.91
CA ASP A 6 21.49 8.78 -3.74
C ASP A 6 20.20 9.38 -3.16
N PRO A 7 20.27 10.52 -2.46
CA PRO A 7 19.10 11.10 -1.80
C PRO A 7 18.06 11.67 -2.76
N VAL A 8 18.42 11.90 -4.01
CA VAL A 8 17.49 12.45 -5.00
C VAL A 8 16.81 11.35 -5.80
N ASN A 9 17.61 10.47 -6.42
CA ASN A 9 17.09 9.44 -7.30
C ASN A 9 16.68 8.16 -6.55
N LYS A 10 17.36 7.86 -5.45
CA LYS A 10 17.08 6.69 -4.63
C LYS A 10 17.03 7.09 -3.16
N PRO A 11 15.96 7.81 -2.73
CA PRO A 11 15.81 8.17 -1.32
C PRO A 11 15.85 6.94 -0.42
N LYS A 12 16.51 7.08 0.72
CA LYS A 12 16.74 5.99 1.66
C LYS A 12 15.45 5.27 2.07
N GLN A 13 14.37 6.03 2.32
CA GLN A 13 13.10 5.45 2.73
C GLN A 13 12.43 4.59 1.66
N TYR A 14 12.77 4.77 0.40
CA TYR A 14 12.23 3.97 -0.70
C TYR A 14 13.05 2.70 -0.94
N ASN A 15 14.25 2.64 -0.41
CA ASN A 15 15.10 1.44 -0.51
C ASN A 15 14.91 0.49 0.67
N LYS A 16 14.29 0.97 1.74
CA LYS A 16 14.04 0.16 2.93
C LYS A 16 12.65 -0.46 2.83
N ASN A 17 12.60 -1.72 2.48
CA ASN A 17 11.39 -2.53 2.54
C ASN A 17 11.78 -3.98 2.76
N LYS A 18 10.80 -4.78 3.14
CA LYS A 18 11.04 -6.16 3.56
C LYS A 18 11.49 -7.08 2.43
N CYS A 19 11.09 -6.80 1.20
CA CYS A 19 11.37 -7.69 0.07
C CYS A 19 12.55 -7.26 -0.81
N GLY A 20 13.17 -6.12 -0.51
CA GLY A 20 14.32 -5.62 -1.26
C GLY A 20 14.00 -4.94 -2.59
N ILE A 21 12.73 -4.83 -2.96
CA ILE A 21 12.28 -4.14 -4.16
C ILE A 21 12.02 -2.68 -3.82
N GLN A 22 12.53 -1.75 -4.63
CA GLN A 22 12.23 -0.33 -4.40
C GLN A 22 10.74 -0.06 -4.56
N THR A 23 10.16 0.63 -3.60
CA THR A 23 8.72 0.91 -3.57
C THR A 23 8.25 1.62 -4.84
N ILE A 24 9.07 2.53 -5.39
CA ILE A 24 8.71 3.28 -6.61
C ILE A 24 8.47 2.35 -7.82
N GLU A 25 9.08 1.16 -7.84
CA GLU A 25 8.87 0.20 -8.93
C GLU A 25 7.41 -0.28 -8.99
N VAL A 26 6.68 -0.13 -7.89
CA VAL A 26 5.26 -0.46 -7.82
C VAL A 26 4.40 0.81 -7.89
N THR A 27 4.70 1.81 -7.08
CA THR A 27 3.81 2.96 -6.88
C THR A 27 3.61 3.79 -8.13
N ARG A 28 4.60 3.85 -9.02
CA ARG A 28 4.47 4.63 -10.26
C ARG A 28 3.31 4.17 -11.16
N TYR A 29 2.82 2.94 -10.95
CA TYR A 29 1.76 2.36 -11.77
C TYR A 29 0.38 2.40 -11.11
N LEU A 30 0.28 2.85 -9.86
CA LEU A 30 -0.94 2.69 -9.06
C LEU A 30 -1.84 3.94 -9.00
N GLY A 31 -1.37 5.07 -9.51
CA GLY A 31 -2.09 6.33 -9.36
C GLY A 31 -1.90 6.93 -7.96
N ASN A 32 -2.51 8.10 -7.74
CA ASN A 32 -2.21 8.89 -6.54
C ASN A 32 -2.60 8.17 -5.23
N ASP A 33 -3.86 7.78 -5.11
CA ASP A 33 -4.36 7.23 -3.83
C ASP A 33 -3.77 5.86 -3.52
N LEU A 34 -3.87 4.93 -4.46
CA LEU A 34 -3.36 3.58 -4.24
C LEU A 34 -1.84 3.57 -4.14
N GLY A 35 -1.17 4.41 -4.93
CA GLY A 35 0.29 4.54 -4.87
C GLY A 35 0.77 5.07 -3.53
N ASN A 36 0.13 6.12 -3.00
CA ASN A 36 0.49 6.65 -1.69
C ASN A 36 0.18 5.66 -0.57
N ALA A 37 -0.98 4.99 -0.63
CA ALA A 37 -1.31 3.96 0.35
C ALA A 37 -0.26 2.85 0.36
N TRP A 38 0.12 2.36 -0.81
CA TRP A 38 1.18 1.34 -0.94
C TRP A 38 2.50 1.82 -0.36
N LYS A 39 2.89 3.04 -0.68
CA LYS A 39 4.13 3.63 -0.20
C LYS A 39 4.17 3.67 1.34
N TYR A 40 3.13 4.20 1.97
CA TYR A 40 3.11 4.32 3.42
C TYR A 40 3.06 2.96 4.11
N MET A 41 2.30 2.01 3.59
CA MET A 41 2.28 0.64 4.12
C MET A 41 3.61 -0.08 3.94
N SER A 42 4.35 0.23 2.88
CA SER A 42 5.65 -0.39 2.63
C SER A 42 6.73 0.08 3.59
N ARG A 43 6.60 1.28 4.13
CA ARG A 43 7.69 1.90 4.90
C ARG A 43 7.41 2.09 6.38
N TYR A 44 6.20 1.76 6.87
CA TYR A 44 5.83 2.13 8.23
C TYR A 44 6.79 1.61 9.30
N MET A 45 7.43 0.44 9.09
CA MET A 45 8.42 -0.12 10.01
C MET A 45 9.84 0.42 9.80
N PHE A 46 10.04 1.25 8.77
CA PHE A 46 11.35 1.81 8.43
C PHE A 46 11.41 3.32 8.55
N LYS A 47 10.30 3.94 8.89
CA LYS A 47 10.20 5.37 9.13
C LYS A 47 10.03 5.64 10.62
N LYS A 48 10.32 6.87 11.00
CA LYS A 48 10.41 7.28 12.39
C LYS A 48 9.10 7.14 13.15
N LYS A 49 7.95 7.34 12.47
CA LYS A 49 6.62 7.33 13.09
C LYS A 49 5.68 6.37 12.37
N PRO A 50 5.72 5.08 12.73
CA PRO A 50 4.92 4.07 12.03
C PRO A 50 3.42 4.30 12.12
N LYS A 51 2.90 4.81 13.25
CA LYS A 51 1.48 5.13 13.38
C LYS A 51 1.04 6.14 12.33
N GLU A 52 1.79 7.24 12.17
CA GLU A 52 1.47 8.27 11.18
C GLU A 52 1.46 7.71 9.76
N ASP A 53 2.42 6.86 9.42
CA ASP A 53 2.48 6.28 8.09
C ASP A 53 1.24 5.42 7.80
N LEU A 54 0.81 4.60 8.75
CA LEU A 54 -0.38 3.78 8.56
C LEU A 54 -1.66 4.62 8.54
N GLU A 55 -1.74 5.69 9.35
CA GLU A 55 -2.86 6.61 9.29
C GLU A 55 -2.96 7.31 7.93
N LYS A 56 -1.83 7.70 7.36
CA LYS A 56 -1.80 8.27 6.01
C LYS A 56 -2.26 7.25 4.97
N ALA A 57 -1.83 6.00 5.09
CA ALA A 57 -2.29 4.95 4.20
C ALA A 57 -3.82 4.80 4.26
N VAL A 58 -4.39 4.78 5.46
CA VAL A 58 -5.84 4.70 5.65
C VAL A 58 -6.53 5.89 4.99
N TRP A 59 -5.98 7.10 5.17
CA TRP A 59 -6.54 8.29 4.55
C TRP A 59 -6.64 8.18 3.03
N TYR A 60 -5.56 7.72 2.39
CA TYR A 60 -5.56 7.56 0.93
C TYR A 60 -6.50 6.46 0.47
N LEU A 61 -6.61 5.37 1.23
CA LEU A 61 -7.54 4.29 0.91
C LEU A 61 -9.00 4.76 1.05
N GLU A 62 -9.32 5.53 2.07
CA GLU A 62 -10.63 6.13 2.24
C GLU A 62 -10.94 7.11 1.10
N ASP A 63 -9.98 7.92 0.69
CA ASP A 63 -10.14 8.85 -0.41
C ASP A 63 -10.44 8.11 -1.72
N PHE A 64 -9.73 7.02 -1.97
CA PHE A 64 -9.97 6.18 -3.15
C PHE A 64 -11.38 5.61 -3.13
N ILE A 65 -11.80 5.05 -1.99
CA ILE A 65 -13.13 4.47 -1.83
C ILE A 65 -14.20 5.51 -2.09
N TYR A 66 -14.08 6.66 -1.44
CA TYR A 66 -15.08 7.72 -1.53
C TYR A 66 -15.22 8.25 -2.96
N ASN A 67 -14.09 8.52 -3.61
CA ASN A 67 -14.11 9.21 -4.91
C ASN A 67 -14.32 8.27 -6.10
N PHE A 68 -13.91 7.00 -5.99
CA PHE A 68 -13.93 6.09 -7.13
C PHE A 68 -14.94 4.97 -6.98
N LEU A 69 -15.14 4.45 -5.77
CA LEU A 69 -16.01 3.30 -5.59
C LEU A 69 -17.43 3.70 -5.19
N TYR A 70 -17.61 4.70 -4.32
CA TYR A 70 -18.95 5.14 -3.93
C TYR A 70 -19.68 5.91 -5.05
N GLN A 71 -18.93 6.62 -5.88
CA GLN A 71 -19.52 7.38 -6.99
C GLN A 71 -19.73 6.53 -8.23
N ASN A 72 -19.07 5.38 -8.28
CA ASN A 72 -19.23 4.36 -9.32
C ASN A 72 -19.83 3.13 -8.67
N ASP A 73 -20.38 2.23 -9.46
CA ASP A 73 -20.89 0.98 -8.90
C ASP A 73 -19.72 0.13 -8.36
N TRP A 74 -19.80 -0.26 -7.09
CA TRP A 74 -18.79 -1.10 -6.46
C TRP A 74 -18.55 -2.42 -7.18
N THR A 75 -19.53 -2.87 -7.97
CA THR A 75 -19.42 -4.13 -8.70
C THR A 75 -18.64 -4.01 -9.99
N LEU A 76 -18.27 -2.79 -10.39
CA LEU A 76 -17.68 -2.53 -11.71
C LEU A 76 -16.24 -2.05 -11.64
N ILE A 77 -15.37 -2.79 -10.91
CA ILE A 77 -13.93 -2.53 -10.90
C ILE A 77 -13.35 -2.59 -12.31
N SER A 78 -13.94 -3.42 -13.18
CA SER A 78 -13.49 -3.56 -14.56
C SER A 78 -13.52 -2.26 -15.36
N GLU A 79 -14.22 -1.23 -14.88
CA GLU A 79 -14.19 0.10 -15.50
C GLU A 79 -12.89 0.85 -15.22
N PHE A 80 -12.16 0.47 -14.17
CA PHE A 80 -10.87 1.06 -13.86
C PHE A 80 -9.78 0.36 -14.67
N SER A 81 -9.16 1.10 -15.56
CA SER A 81 -8.10 0.56 -16.40
C SER A 81 -6.75 0.88 -15.77
N PHE A 82 -6.11 -0.14 -15.24
CA PHE A 82 -4.76 -0.04 -14.73
C PHE A 82 -3.80 -0.74 -15.70
N HIS A 83 -2.86 0.01 -16.24
CA HIS A 83 -1.85 -0.53 -17.14
C HIS A 83 -0.60 -0.92 -16.31
N VAL A 84 -0.72 -2.01 -15.57
CA VAL A 84 0.35 -2.48 -14.70
C VAL A 84 1.00 -3.71 -15.35
N PRO A 85 2.31 -3.63 -15.66
CA PRO A 85 3.03 -4.76 -16.23
C PRO A 85 3.00 -5.99 -15.31
N THR A 86 3.02 -7.18 -15.91
CA THR A 86 3.02 -8.45 -15.18
C THR A 86 4.17 -8.51 -14.16
N LEU A 87 5.36 -8.04 -14.54
CA LEU A 87 6.50 -8.01 -13.62
C LEU A 87 6.21 -7.16 -12.37
N VAL A 88 5.51 -6.04 -12.52
CA VAL A 88 5.14 -5.19 -11.39
C VAL A 88 4.14 -5.91 -10.48
N LYS A 89 3.20 -6.66 -11.03
CA LYS A 89 2.28 -7.47 -10.23
C LYS A 89 3.02 -8.54 -9.44
N GLU A 90 4.08 -9.12 -10.01
CA GLU A 90 4.95 -10.05 -9.30
C GLU A 90 5.69 -9.36 -8.15
N TYR A 91 6.13 -8.11 -8.34
CA TYR A 91 6.72 -7.31 -7.26
C TYR A 91 5.71 -7.07 -6.15
N MET A 92 4.47 -6.72 -6.51
CA MET A 92 3.40 -6.52 -5.53
C MET A 92 3.17 -7.79 -4.70
N GLN A 93 3.16 -8.95 -5.35
CA GLN A 93 3.02 -10.23 -4.66
C GLN A 93 4.17 -10.45 -3.67
N LYS A 94 5.39 -10.05 -4.00
CA LYS A 94 6.52 -10.14 -3.08
C LYS A 94 6.34 -9.24 -1.86
N PHE A 95 5.83 -8.03 -2.03
CA PHE A 95 5.49 -7.18 -0.88
C PHE A 95 4.48 -7.88 0.03
N ILE A 96 3.48 -8.54 -0.54
CA ILE A 96 2.48 -9.30 0.23
C ILE A 96 3.14 -10.44 0.98
N ASP A 97 3.98 -11.23 0.29
CA ASP A 97 4.61 -12.42 0.88
C ASP A 97 5.56 -12.07 2.02
N PHE A 98 6.25 -10.93 1.94
CA PHE A 98 7.21 -10.52 2.96
C PHE A 98 6.57 -9.71 4.09
N GLU A 99 5.31 -9.27 3.94
CA GLU A 99 4.64 -8.53 5.01
C GLU A 99 4.19 -9.49 6.12
N GLU A 100 4.69 -9.25 7.32
CA GLU A 100 4.41 -10.12 8.47
C GLU A 100 3.12 -9.77 9.18
N ARG A 101 2.67 -8.52 9.07
CA ARG A 101 1.48 -8.07 9.80
C ARG A 101 0.21 -8.33 8.98
N PRO A 102 -0.71 -9.18 9.48
CA PRO A 102 -1.91 -9.54 8.70
C PRO A 102 -2.76 -8.35 8.26
N GLU A 103 -2.91 -7.34 9.10
CA GLU A 103 -3.72 -6.17 8.80
C GLU A 103 -3.17 -5.40 7.59
N VAL A 104 -1.86 -5.26 7.52
CA VAL A 104 -1.19 -4.59 6.40
C VAL A 104 -1.21 -5.49 5.16
N GLN A 105 -0.92 -6.77 5.33
CA GLN A 105 -0.91 -7.74 4.24
C GLN A 105 -2.27 -7.80 3.53
N ARG A 106 -3.36 -7.79 4.28
CA ARG A 106 -4.72 -7.82 3.69
C ARG A 106 -4.97 -6.60 2.81
N MET A 107 -4.51 -5.42 3.23
CA MET A 107 -4.71 -4.22 2.42
C MET A 107 -3.87 -4.25 1.15
N PHE A 108 -2.63 -4.74 1.21
CA PHE A 108 -1.85 -4.99 -0.01
C PHE A 108 -2.59 -5.93 -0.97
N LYS A 109 -3.20 -6.99 -0.46
CA LYS A 109 -3.98 -7.93 -1.27
C LYS A 109 -5.18 -7.26 -1.92
N HIS A 110 -5.89 -6.40 -1.19
CA HIS A 110 -7.01 -5.64 -1.76
C HIS A 110 -6.55 -4.76 -2.93
N ILE A 111 -5.43 -4.08 -2.79
CA ILE A 111 -4.90 -3.24 -3.86
C ILE A 111 -4.56 -4.09 -5.09
N LEU A 112 -3.89 -5.22 -4.89
CA LEU A 112 -3.55 -6.11 -6.01
C LEU A 112 -4.80 -6.65 -6.69
N SER A 113 -5.84 -7.01 -5.95
CA SER A 113 -7.12 -7.43 -6.51
C SER A 113 -7.77 -6.36 -7.37
N ILE A 114 -7.73 -5.10 -6.92
CA ILE A 114 -8.23 -3.97 -7.70
C ILE A 114 -7.45 -3.85 -9.02
N ILE A 115 -6.12 -3.94 -8.95
CA ILE A 115 -5.25 -3.85 -10.12
C ILE A 115 -5.51 -4.97 -11.11
N ASN A 116 -5.80 -6.17 -10.62
CA ASN A 116 -6.07 -7.33 -11.47
C ASN A 116 -7.49 -7.34 -12.04
N ASN A 117 -8.34 -6.41 -11.65
CA ASN A 117 -9.75 -6.39 -12.07
C ASN A 117 -10.45 -7.71 -11.80
N GLU A 118 -10.28 -8.25 -10.59
CA GLU A 118 -10.80 -9.58 -10.22
C GLU A 118 -12.30 -9.58 -9.93
N GLY A 119 -13.05 -8.68 -10.53
CA GLY A 119 -14.49 -8.66 -10.42
C GLY A 119 -15.00 -7.75 -9.32
N ILE A 120 -15.87 -8.28 -8.47
CA ILE A 120 -16.57 -7.50 -7.44
C ILE A 120 -15.67 -7.30 -6.23
N ILE A 121 -15.50 -6.05 -5.80
CA ILE A 121 -14.91 -5.79 -4.47
C ILE A 121 -15.97 -6.09 -3.42
N ASP A 122 -15.64 -6.92 -2.45
CA ASP A 122 -16.47 -7.08 -1.26
C ASP A 122 -16.28 -5.84 -0.38
N LYS A 123 -17.24 -4.93 -0.48
CA LYS A 123 -17.20 -3.67 0.25
C LYS A 123 -17.13 -3.88 1.75
N GLU A 124 -17.92 -4.81 2.27
CA GLU A 124 -17.96 -5.08 3.70
C GLU A 124 -16.62 -5.61 4.19
N LEU A 125 -16.01 -6.50 3.45
CA LEU A 125 -14.69 -7.02 3.78
C LEU A 125 -13.63 -5.94 3.70
N PHE A 126 -13.67 -5.11 2.66
CA PHE A 126 -12.72 -4.01 2.49
C PHE A 126 -12.82 -3.03 3.67
N ASP A 127 -14.02 -2.60 4.00
CA ASP A 127 -14.25 -1.67 5.11
C ASP A 127 -13.81 -2.28 6.45
N TYR A 128 -14.08 -3.57 6.65
CA TYR A 128 -13.65 -4.30 7.84
C TYR A 128 -12.12 -4.34 7.95
N ASP A 129 -11.45 -4.68 6.86
CA ASP A 129 -9.99 -4.77 6.86
C ASP A 129 -9.34 -3.38 7.02
N LEU A 130 -9.95 -2.34 6.46
CA LEU A 130 -9.47 -0.97 6.61
C LEU A 130 -9.59 -0.50 8.07
N LYS A 131 -10.70 -0.81 8.71
CA LYS A 131 -10.90 -0.52 10.13
C LYS A 131 -9.86 -1.24 10.99
N ASN A 132 -9.59 -2.50 10.70
CA ASN A 132 -8.58 -3.26 11.43
C ASN A 132 -7.17 -2.70 11.22
N LEU A 133 -6.86 -2.19 10.03
CA LEU A 133 -5.59 -1.52 9.79
C LEU A 133 -5.47 -0.26 10.67
N LEU A 134 -6.54 0.52 10.76
CA LEU A 134 -6.55 1.72 11.61
C LEU A 134 -6.40 1.36 13.09
N LEU A 135 -7.08 0.31 13.55
CA LEU A 135 -6.95 -0.16 14.92
C LEU A 135 -5.52 -0.63 15.22
N TYR A 136 -4.90 -1.33 14.29
CA TYR A 136 -3.51 -1.71 14.44
C TYR A 136 -2.59 -0.48 14.51
N ALA A 137 -2.82 0.51 13.66
CA ALA A 137 -2.04 1.75 13.70
C ALA A 137 -2.08 2.41 15.08
N GLN A 138 -3.24 2.39 15.73
CA GLN A 138 -3.40 2.96 17.07
C GLN A 138 -2.56 2.23 18.12
N THR A 139 -2.28 0.94 17.95
CA THR A 139 -1.39 0.21 18.87
C THR A 139 0.05 0.67 18.77
N LEU A 140 0.40 1.40 17.73
CA LEU A 140 1.75 1.90 17.48
C LEU A 140 1.96 3.33 18.02
N GLU A 141 0.99 3.85 18.76
CA GLU A 141 1.10 5.19 19.34
C GLU A 141 2.31 5.28 20.25
N GLY A 142 3.07 6.35 20.09
CA GLY A 142 4.28 6.60 20.90
C GLY A 142 5.50 5.79 20.45
N ILE A 143 5.35 4.90 19.48
CA ILE A 143 6.49 4.14 18.97
C ILE A 143 7.23 4.99 17.95
N GLU A 144 8.53 5.16 18.17
CA GLU A 144 9.44 5.78 17.21
C GLU A 144 10.52 4.77 16.82
N ILE A 145 10.77 4.69 15.51
CA ILE A 145 11.84 3.82 15.00
C ILE A 145 13.09 4.68 14.87
N VAL A 146 14.15 4.23 15.54
CA VAL A 146 15.44 4.91 15.52
C VAL A 146 16.32 4.22 14.49
N ASP A 147 16.86 5.02 13.58
CA ASP A 147 17.81 4.53 12.59
C ASP A 147 19.18 4.24 13.21
#